data_757f7eeeac2f0dc71d7d760923477d89
#
_entry.id   757f7eeeac2f0dc71d7d760923477d89
#
_cell.length_a   1.000
_cell.length_b   1.000
_cell.length_c   1.000
_cell.angle_alpha   90.00
_cell.angle_beta   90.00
_cell.angle_gamma   90.00
#
_symmetry.space_group_name_H-M   'P 1'
#
loop_
_entity.id
_entity.type
_entity.pdbx_description
1 polymer ?
#
loop_
_entity_poly.entity_id
_entity_poly.type
_entity_poly.pdbx_seq_one_letter_code
_entity_poly.pdbx_strand_id
1 'polypeptide(L)'
;MPKVSAEHVLARQEQILDGARRAFARHGYHGATVARLEEEIGLSRGAIFNYHQDKWSLFLALVVKDRYRFFDVLSSEGLDGLLRQMTEESPEWLGVYFELAHRLRTNPELMTDLKDAAPEEARQAEALFASLQQEGKIRTDVPLETVIQFINVVANGMALATALGLTFDLDSFLKLVHSGLDGQSSSSSDP
;
A
#
# COMPACT_ATOMS: atom_id res chain seq x y z
N MET A 1 -26.51 15.12 -26.30
CA MET A 1 -25.39 15.45 -25.40
C MET A 1 -24.18 14.70 -25.92
N PRO A 2 -23.00 15.34 -26.09
CA PRO A 2 -21.81 14.62 -26.52
C PRO A 2 -21.44 13.60 -25.43
N LYS A 3 -21.24 12.35 -25.86
CA LYS A 3 -20.79 11.26 -24.99
C LYS A 3 -19.36 11.59 -24.56
N VAL A 4 -19.13 11.88 -23.27
CA VAL A 4 -17.78 12.07 -22.72
C VAL A 4 -16.98 10.82 -23.07
N SER A 5 -15.81 10.99 -23.70
CA SER A 5 -14.98 9.84 -24.08
C SER A 5 -14.45 9.13 -22.83
N ALA A 6 -14.26 7.81 -22.91
CA ALA A 6 -13.67 7.03 -21.81
C ALA A 6 -12.32 7.61 -21.35
N GLU A 7 -11.52 8.09 -22.29
CA GLU A 7 -10.23 8.76 -22.05
C GLU A 7 -10.40 10.03 -21.18
N HIS A 8 -11.41 10.84 -21.46
CA HIS A 8 -11.67 12.03 -20.66
C HIS A 8 -12.13 11.70 -19.24
N VAL A 9 -12.89 10.60 -19.07
CA VAL A 9 -13.29 10.10 -17.74
C VAL A 9 -12.07 9.63 -16.94
N LEU A 10 -11.19 8.86 -17.56
CA LEU A 10 -9.95 8.37 -16.92
C LEU A 10 -9.02 9.53 -16.53
N ALA A 11 -8.77 10.48 -17.44
CA ALA A 11 -7.96 11.65 -17.14
C ALA A 11 -8.52 12.48 -15.97
N ARG A 12 -9.86 12.57 -15.88
CA ARG A 12 -10.54 13.26 -14.79
C ARG A 12 -10.40 12.52 -13.45
N GLN A 13 -10.51 11.19 -13.46
CA GLN A 13 -10.28 10.38 -12.26
C GLN A 13 -8.82 10.51 -11.77
N GLU A 14 -7.85 10.46 -12.67
CA GLU A 14 -6.44 10.68 -12.32
C GLU A 14 -6.21 12.06 -11.72
N GLN A 15 -6.75 13.13 -12.33
CA GLN A 15 -6.68 14.48 -11.77
C GLN A 15 -7.21 14.53 -10.33
N ILE A 16 -8.36 13.89 -10.09
CA ILE A 16 -9.00 13.85 -8.76
C ILE A 16 -8.10 13.11 -7.76
N LEU A 17 -7.61 11.93 -8.11
CA LEU A 17 -6.78 11.12 -7.22
C LEU A 17 -5.43 11.81 -6.91
N ASP A 18 -4.76 12.37 -7.90
CA ASP A 18 -3.47 13.04 -7.69
C ASP A 18 -3.61 14.31 -6.83
N GLY A 19 -4.66 15.11 -7.05
CA GLY A 19 -4.96 16.26 -6.19
C GLY A 19 -5.36 15.85 -4.78
N ALA A 20 -6.16 14.81 -4.63
CA ALA A 20 -6.54 14.27 -3.33
C ALA A 20 -5.33 13.74 -2.56
N ARG A 21 -4.40 13.02 -3.22
CA ARG A 21 -3.13 12.57 -2.63
C ARG A 21 -2.33 13.74 -2.06
N ARG A 22 -2.19 14.84 -2.84
CA ARG A 22 -1.51 16.05 -2.36
C ARG A 22 -2.22 16.67 -1.16
N ALA A 23 -3.56 16.78 -1.21
CA ALA A 23 -4.34 17.33 -0.11
C ALA A 23 -4.18 16.51 1.19
N PHE A 24 -4.27 15.19 1.08
CA PHE A 24 -4.08 14.30 2.23
C PHE A 24 -2.64 14.36 2.76
N ALA A 25 -1.63 14.29 1.91
CA ALA A 25 -0.24 14.36 2.31
C ALA A 25 0.08 15.68 3.04
N ARG A 26 -0.43 16.82 2.52
CA ARG A 26 -0.17 18.15 3.09
C ARG A 26 -0.93 18.43 4.38
N HIS A 27 -2.14 17.93 4.52
CA HIS A 27 -3.07 18.34 5.59
C HIS A 27 -3.48 17.20 6.52
N GLY A 28 -3.01 15.98 6.29
CA GLY A 28 -3.51 14.76 6.92
C GLY A 28 -4.92 14.40 6.46
N TYR A 29 -5.40 13.22 6.84
CA TYR A 29 -6.74 12.79 6.49
C TYR A 29 -7.82 13.72 7.06
N HIS A 30 -7.73 14.07 8.36
CA HIS A 30 -8.73 14.93 9.00
C HIS A 30 -8.67 16.35 8.48
N GLY A 31 -7.47 16.90 8.30
CA GLY A 31 -7.24 18.24 7.84
C GLY A 31 -7.58 18.50 6.37
N ALA A 32 -7.62 17.47 5.51
CA ALA A 32 -8.07 17.58 4.11
C ALA A 32 -9.59 17.79 4.06
N THR A 33 -10.02 19.01 4.36
CA THR A 33 -11.42 19.44 4.25
C THR A 33 -11.86 19.49 2.79
N VAL A 34 -13.19 19.53 2.54
CA VAL A 34 -13.71 19.65 1.15
C VAL A 34 -13.14 20.86 0.44
N ALA A 35 -13.03 22.01 1.09
CA ALA A 35 -12.46 23.22 0.50
C ALA A 35 -10.98 23.02 0.09
N ARG A 36 -10.18 22.35 0.92
CA ARG A 36 -8.78 22.01 0.59
C ARG A 36 -8.67 20.98 -0.52
N LEU A 37 -9.59 20.01 -0.58
CA LEU A 37 -9.69 19.08 -1.71
C LEU A 37 -10.02 19.83 -3.01
N GLU A 38 -10.99 20.76 -3.00
CA GLU A 38 -11.32 21.60 -4.16
C GLU A 38 -10.11 22.41 -4.63
N GLU A 39 -9.37 23.02 -3.70
CA GLU A 39 -8.17 23.81 -3.99
C GLU A 39 -7.06 22.95 -4.63
N GLU A 40 -6.71 21.80 -4.03
CA GLU A 40 -5.61 20.94 -4.49
C GLU A 40 -5.95 20.18 -5.79
N ILE A 41 -7.22 19.81 -5.98
CA ILE A 41 -7.70 19.10 -7.18
C ILE A 41 -7.97 20.06 -8.33
N GLY A 42 -8.37 21.31 -8.01
CA GLY A 42 -8.78 22.31 -9.00
C GLY A 42 -10.16 22.04 -9.58
N LEU A 43 -11.05 21.37 -8.82
CA LEU A 43 -12.42 21.05 -9.23
C LEU A 43 -13.40 21.38 -8.11
N SER A 44 -14.64 21.71 -8.47
CA SER A 44 -15.71 21.91 -7.51
C SER A 44 -16.07 20.62 -6.76
N ARG A 45 -16.61 20.77 -5.55
CA ARG A 45 -17.17 19.66 -4.75
C ARG A 45 -18.05 18.72 -5.57
N GLY A 46 -18.98 19.28 -6.36
CA GLY A 46 -19.87 18.47 -7.19
C GLY A 46 -19.14 17.64 -8.23
N ALA A 47 -18.08 18.20 -8.85
CA ALA A 47 -17.27 17.49 -9.83
C ALA A 47 -16.45 16.35 -9.18
N ILE A 48 -15.93 16.54 -7.96
CA ILE A 48 -15.16 15.53 -7.22
C ILE A 48 -16.09 14.41 -6.76
N PHE A 49 -17.16 14.75 -6.06
CA PHE A 49 -18.05 13.78 -5.43
C PHE A 49 -19.10 13.18 -6.39
N ASN A 50 -19.04 13.52 -7.66
CA ASN A 50 -19.70 12.74 -8.74
C ASN A 50 -18.95 11.43 -9.04
N TYR A 51 -17.64 11.34 -8.72
CA TYR A 51 -16.82 10.14 -8.91
C TYR A 51 -16.64 9.34 -7.61
N HIS A 52 -16.71 9.99 -6.46
CA HIS A 52 -16.52 9.39 -5.15
C HIS A 52 -17.64 9.83 -4.20
N GLN A 53 -18.22 8.90 -3.46
CA GLN A 53 -19.36 9.22 -2.57
C GLN A 53 -18.98 10.22 -1.48
N ASP A 54 -17.80 10.07 -0.92
CA ASP A 54 -17.29 10.87 0.18
C ASP A 54 -15.76 10.87 0.24
N LYS A 55 -15.21 11.50 1.27
CA LYS A 55 -13.76 11.57 1.50
C LYS A 55 -13.16 10.18 1.79
N TRP A 56 -13.91 9.26 2.41
CA TRP A 56 -13.44 7.92 2.68
C TRP A 56 -13.30 7.11 1.40
N SER A 57 -14.29 7.11 0.54
CA SER A 57 -14.22 6.43 -0.76
C SER A 57 -13.13 6.99 -1.66
N LEU A 58 -12.84 8.30 -1.57
CA LEU A 58 -11.72 8.93 -2.26
C LEU A 58 -10.37 8.44 -1.72
N PHE A 59 -10.23 8.32 -0.40
CA PHE A 59 -9.04 7.75 0.23
C PHE A 59 -8.85 6.26 -0.14
N LEU A 60 -9.92 5.45 -0.10
CA LEU A 60 -9.87 4.05 -0.52
C LEU A 60 -9.41 3.88 -1.98
N ALA A 61 -9.86 4.76 -2.88
CA ALA A 61 -9.40 4.72 -4.27
C ALA A 61 -7.89 4.96 -4.40
N LEU A 62 -7.30 5.81 -3.54
CA LEU A 62 -5.85 5.98 -3.46
C LEU A 62 -5.14 4.74 -2.90
N VAL A 63 -5.72 4.11 -1.87
CA VAL A 63 -5.20 2.85 -1.33
C VAL A 63 -5.19 1.76 -2.40
N VAL A 64 -6.25 1.65 -3.19
CA VAL A 64 -6.34 0.71 -4.31
C VAL A 64 -5.24 0.99 -5.33
N LYS A 65 -5.08 2.25 -5.75
CA LYS A 65 -4.01 2.66 -6.69
C LYS A 65 -2.61 2.29 -6.16
N ASP A 66 -2.36 2.49 -4.86
CA ASP A 66 -1.09 2.13 -4.23
C ASP A 66 -0.88 0.61 -4.18
N ARG A 67 -1.92 -0.17 -3.85
CA ARG A 67 -1.81 -1.63 -3.82
C ARG A 67 -1.47 -2.21 -5.19
N TYR A 68 -2.10 -1.74 -6.27
CA TYR A 68 -1.75 -2.14 -7.64
C TYR A 68 -0.29 -1.81 -7.93
N ARG A 69 0.16 -0.60 -7.62
CA ARG A 69 1.56 -0.18 -7.82
C ARG A 69 2.53 -1.05 -7.04
N PHE A 70 2.24 -1.35 -5.77
CA PHE A 70 3.08 -2.20 -4.93
C PHE A 70 3.12 -3.65 -5.43
N PHE A 71 2.00 -4.16 -5.92
CA PHE A 71 1.95 -5.48 -6.54
C PHE A 71 2.76 -5.54 -7.84
N ASP A 72 2.69 -4.52 -8.69
CA ASP A 72 3.49 -4.44 -9.92
C ASP A 72 4.99 -4.46 -9.60
N VAL A 73 5.43 -3.71 -8.58
CA VAL A 73 6.83 -3.73 -8.13
C VAL A 73 7.20 -5.09 -7.52
N LEU A 74 6.36 -5.65 -6.66
CA LEU A 74 6.59 -6.99 -6.11
C LEU A 74 6.74 -8.05 -7.21
N SER A 75 5.95 -7.95 -8.27
CA SER A 75 5.94 -8.90 -9.38
C SER A 75 7.14 -8.74 -10.31
N SER A 76 7.61 -7.52 -10.53
CA SER A 76 8.69 -7.19 -11.47
C SER A 76 10.08 -7.16 -10.82
N GLU A 77 10.17 -6.64 -9.60
CA GLU A 77 11.44 -6.38 -8.89
C GLU A 77 11.59 -7.25 -7.62
N GLY A 78 10.58 -8.04 -7.30
CA GLY A 78 10.57 -8.90 -6.12
C GLY A 78 10.40 -8.12 -4.81
N LEU A 79 10.70 -8.81 -3.71
CA LEU A 79 10.55 -8.27 -2.36
C LEU A 79 11.48 -7.06 -2.11
N ASP A 80 12.70 -7.10 -2.64
CA ASP A 80 13.67 -6.01 -2.48
C ASP A 80 13.15 -4.71 -3.10
N GLY A 81 12.61 -4.78 -4.31
CA GLY A 81 11.99 -3.64 -4.98
C GLY A 81 10.84 -3.07 -4.17
N LEU A 82 9.94 -3.94 -3.68
CA LEU A 82 8.83 -3.52 -2.82
C LEU A 82 9.31 -2.80 -1.56
N LEU A 83 10.28 -3.37 -0.84
CA LEU A 83 10.77 -2.80 0.41
C LEU A 83 11.57 -1.50 0.16
N ARG A 84 12.34 -1.40 -0.93
CA ARG A 84 13.00 -0.15 -1.33
C ARG A 84 11.97 0.95 -1.60
N GLN A 85 10.89 0.63 -2.31
CA GLN A 85 9.83 1.60 -2.58
C GLN A 85 9.17 2.14 -1.31
N MET A 86 9.09 1.35 -0.22
CA MET A 86 8.59 1.86 1.07
C MET A 86 9.48 2.98 1.64
N THR A 87 10.78 2.98 1.36
CA THR A 87 11.70 4.04 1.80
C THR A 87 11.73 5.26 0.87
N GLU A 88 11.26 5.12 -0.35
CA GLU A 88 11.19 6.18 -1.37
C GLU A 88 9.83 6.89 -1.41
N GLU A 89 8.83 6.34 -0.72
CA GLU A 89 7.49 6.94 -0.66
C GLU A 89 7.51 8.24 0.17
N SER A 90 6.59 9.17 -0.14
CA SER A 90 6.45 10.41 0.61
C SER A 90 6.15 10.14 2.09
N PRO A 91 7.00 10.66 3.02
CA PRO A 91 6.76 10.52 4.45
C PRO A 91 5.39 11.08 4.89
N GLU A 92 4.97 12.19 4.27
CA GLU A 92 3.70 12.85 4.54
C GLU A 92 2.53 11.95 4.15
N TRP A 93 2.62 11.29 2.98
CA TRP A 93 1.59 10.36 2.52
C TRP A 93 1.51 9.10 3.40
N LEU A 94 2.66 8.51 3.75
CA LEU A 94 2.71 7.38 4.68
C LEU A 94 2.12 7.76 6.05
N GLY A 95 2.37 8.98 6.53
CA GLY A 95 1.81 9.52 7.76
C GLY A 95 0.28 9.47 7.81
N VAL A 96 -0.39 9.64 6.66
CA VAL A 96 -1.87 9.57 6.57
C VAL A 96 -2.40 8.19 6.98
N TYR A 97 -1.72 7.10 6.61
CA TYR A 97 -2.12 5.75 7.03
C TYR A 97 -2.04 5.57 8.55
N PHE A 98 -1.00 6.12 9.18
CA PHE A 98 -0.83 6.00 10.64
C PHE A 98 -1.79 6.91 11.41
N GLU A 99 -2.14 8.08 10.87
CA GLU A 99 -3.20 8.94 11.41
C GLU A 99 -4.54 8.19 11.51
N LEU A 100 -4.81 7.31 10.54
CA LEU A 100 -6.05 6.53 10.50
C LEU A 100 -6.08 5.31 11.43
N ALA A 101 -4.96 4.88 11.98
CA ALA A 101 -4.88 3.64 12.77
C ALA A 101 -5.88 3.62 13.94
N HIS A 102 -6.04 4.74 14.67
CA HIS A 102 -7.03 4.84 15.73
C HIS A 102 -8.47 4.69 15.20
N ARG A 103 -8.78 5.35 14.08
CA ARG A 103 -10.10 5.31 13.47
C ARG A 103 -10.44 3.91 12.94
N LEU A 104 -9.51 3.23 12.31
CA LEU A 104 -9.67 1.86 11.83
C LEU A 104 -9.92 0.88 12.99
N ARG A 105 -9.23 1.05 14.10
CA ARG A 105 -9.42 0.23 15.31
C ARG A 105 -10.80 0.41 15.94
N THR A 106 -11.36 1.63 15.92
CA THR A 106 -12.64 1.96 16.55
C THR A 106 -13.84 1.82 15.63
N ASN A 107 -13.64 1.62 14.35
CA ASN A 107 -14.69 1.46 13.35
C ASN A 107 -14.41 0.21 12.48
N PRO A 108 -14.90 -0.96 12.89
CA PRO A 108 -14.62 -2.22 12.19
C PRO A 108 -15.04 -2.22 10.71
N GLU A 109 -16.09 -1.48 10.35
CA GLU A 109 -16.57 -1.35 8.97
C GLU A 109 -15.48 -0.76 8.06
N LEU A 110 -14.77 0.29 8.51
CA LEU A 110 -13.70 0.89 7.74
C LEU A 110 -12.52 -0.07 7.54
N MET A 111 -12.27 -0.95 8.51
CA MET A 111 -11.26 -2.00 8.37
C MET A 111 -11.68 -3.04 7.34
N THR A 112 -12.97 -3.39 7.27
CA THR A 112 -13.52 -4.27 6.24
C THR A 112 -13.37 -3.61 4.86
N ASP A 113 -13.82 -2.37 4.69
CA ASP A 113 -13.65 -1.62 3.44
C ASP A 113 -12.19 -1.61 2.97
N LEU A 114 -11.25 -1.39 3.91
CA LEU A 114 -9.82 -1.37 3.58
C LEU A 114 -9.29 -2.74 3.15
N LYS A 115 -9.76 -3.84 3.75
CA LYS A 115 -9.38 -5.21 3.37
C LYS A 115 -9.95 -5.57 2.00
N ASP A 116 -11.18 -5.17 1.74
CA ASP A 116 -11.92 -5.53 0.53
C ASP A 116 -11.65 -4.56 -0.63
N ALA A 117 -10.85 -3.49 -0.40
CA ALA A 117 -10.59 -2.46 -1.40
C ALA A 117 -9.83 -2.98 -2.63
N ALA A 118 -8.98 -3.99 -2.49
CA ALA A 118 -8.18 -4.56 -3.56
C ALA A 118 -8.01 -6.10 -3.38
N PRO A 119 -9.11 -6.88 -3.49
CA PRO A 119 -9.08 -8.31 -3.19
C PRO A 119 -8.34 -9.13 -4.25
N GLU A 120 -8.25 -8.64 -5.48
CA GLU A 120 -7.57 -9.37 -6.56
C GLU A 120 -6.05 -9.32 -6.38
N GLU A 121 -5.49 -8.15 -6.05
CA GLU A 121 -4.06 -8.00 -5.77
C GLU A 121 -3.64 -8.80 -4.55
N ALA A 122 -4.50 -8.84 -3.52
CA ALA A 122 -4.24 -9.66 -2.35
C ALA A 122 -4.12 -11.16 -2.72
N ARG A 123 -5.04 -11.67 -3.56
CA ARG A 123 -4.99 -13.06 -4.05
C ARG A 123 -3.77 -13.32 -4.93
N GLN A 124 -3.42 -12.38 -5.81
CA GLN A 124 -2.27 -12.51 -6.69
C GLN A 124 -0.96 -12.50 -5.90
N ALA A 125 -0.84 -11.63 -4.89
CA ALA A 125 0.31 -11.61 -3.98
C ALA A 125 0.43 -12.93 -3.19
N GLU A 126 -0.69 -13.45 -2.68
CA GLU A 126 -0.71 -14.75 -2.00
C GLU A 126 -0.29 -15.88 -2.94
N ALA A 127 -0.79 -15.91 -4.17
CA ALA A 127 -0.42 -16.91 -5.17
C ALA A 127 1.08 -16.83 -5.54
N LEU A 128 1.65 -15.62 -5.64
CA LEU A 128 3.06 -15.42 -5.88
C LEU A 128 3.92 -16.01 -4.75
N PHE A 129 3.60 -15.71 -3.49
CA PHE A 129 4.32 -16.26 -2.34
C PHE A 129 4.14 -17.77 -2.21
N ALA A 130 2.94 -18.31 -2.54
CA ALA A 130 2.71 -19.75 -2.58
C ALA A 130 3.60 -20.44 -3.63
N SER A 131 3.77 -19.85 -4.81
CA SER A 131 4.68 -20.36 -5.84
C SER A 131 6.14 -20.35 -5.36
N LEU A 132 6.59 -19.26 -4.76
CA LEU A 132 7.95 -19.16 -4.21
C LEU A 132 8.21 -20.20 -3.11
N GLN A 133 7.21 -20.50 -2.28
CA GLN A 133 7.29 -21.54 -1.26
C GLN A 133 7.34 -22.95 -1.89
N GLN A 134 6.52 -23.22 -2.91
CA GLN A 134 6.53 -24.49 -3.64
C GLN A 134 7.86 -24.72 -4.38
N GLU A 135 8.48 -23.67 -4.90
CA GLU A 135 9.77 -23.72 -5.57
C GLU A 135 10.96 -23.78 -4.58
N GLY A 136 10.70 -23.75 -3.28
CA GLY A 136 11.74 -23.77 -2.23
C GLY A 136 12.58 -22.47 -2.16
N LYS A 137 12.11 -21.39 -2.79
CA LYS A 137 12.78 -20.08 -2.77
C LYS A 137 12.55 -19.33 -1.46
N ILE A 138 11.51 -19.67 -0.74
CA ILE A 138 11.26 -19.19 0.62
C ILE A 138 10.93 -20.39 1.52
N ARG A 139 11.07 -20.17 2.83
CA ARG A 139 10.93 -21.21 3.86
C ARG A 139 9.57 -21.92 3.82
N THR A 140 9.59 -23.24 4.04
CA THR A 140 8.41 -24.12 4.04
C THR A 140 8.08 -24.66 5.43
N ASP A 141 8.91 -24.39 6.43
CA ASP A 141 8.78 -24.87 7.80
C ASP A 141 7.77 -24.06 8.65
N VAL A 142 7.24 -22.97 8.07
CA VAL A 142 6.16 -22.16 8.65
C VAL A 142 5.01 -22.01 7.65
N PRO A 143 3.76 -21.82 8.13
CA PRO A 143 2.63 -21.58 7.25
C PRO A 143 2.83 -20.35 6.34
N LEU A 144 2.34 -20.43 5.11
CA LEU A 144 2.40 -19.31 4.14
C LEU A 144 1.81 -18.02 4.72
N GLU A 145 0.70 -18.13 5.44
CA GLU A 145 0.06 -16.99 6.12
C GLU A 145 1.05 -16.26 7.05
N THR A 146 1.87 -17.03 7.80
CA THR A 146 2.88 -16.45 8.70
C THR A 146 3.97 -15.71 7.93
N VAL A 147 4.40 -16.24 6.77
CA VAL A 147 5.36 -15.57 5.88
C VAL A 147 4.78 -14.24 5.38
N ILE A 148 3.53 -14.26 4.90
CA ILE A 148 2.85 -13.05 4.41
C ILE A 148 2.69 -12.03 5.55
N GLN A 149 2.31 -12.47 6.75
CA GLN A 149 2.20 -11.60 7.92
C GLN A 149 3.56 -10.97 8.29
N PHE A 150 4.65 -11.76 8.27
CA PHE A 150 5.99 -11.24 8.51
C PHE A 150 6.36 -10.15 7.51
N ILE A 151 6.16 -10.38 6.21
CA ILE A 151 6.44 -9.40 5.16
C ILE A 151 5.62 -8.13 5.35
N ASN A 152 4.32 -8.26 5.66
CA ASN A 152 3.45 -7.12 5.93
C ASN A 152 3.91 -6.31 7.15
N VAL A 153 4.34 -6.96 8.24
CA VAL A 153 4.86 -6.29 9.43
C VAL A 153 6.16 -5.55 9.11
N VAL A 154 7.07 -6.17 8.35
CA VAL A 154 8.31 -5.53 7.89
C VAL A 154 8.01 -4.30 7.03
N ALA A 155 7.17 -4.44 6.00
CA ALA A 155 6.81 -3.34 5.10
C ALA A 155 6.14 -2.17 5.86
N ASN A 156 5.19 -2.47 6.75
CA ASN A 156 4.56 -1.45 7.59
C ASN A 156 5.54 -0.79 8.56
N GLY A 157 6.47 -1.56 9.14
CA GLY A 157 7.53 -1.04 10.02
C GLY A 157 8.45 -0.07 9.25
N MET A 158 8.83 -0.42 8.02
CA MET A 158 9.62 0.44 7.14
C MET A 158 8.85 1.71 6.75
N ALA A 159 7.59 1.58 6.38
CA ALA A 159 6.71 2.72 6.07
C ALA A 159 6.60 3.67 7.27
N LEU A 160 6.45 3.15 8.50
CA LEU A 160 6.43 3.96 9.71
C LEU A 160 7.78 4.66 9.94
N ALA A 161 8.89 3.95 9.79
CA ALA A 161 10.23 4.53 9.93
C ALA A 161 10.42 5.69 8.92
N THR A 162 10.04 5.49 7.66
CA THR A 162 10.07 6.54 6.62
C THR A 162 9.18 7.72 6.98
N ALA A 163 7.94 7.48 7.44
CA ALA A 163 7.03 8.55 7.89
C ALA A 163 7.58 9.37 9.05
N LEU A 164 8.41 8.76 9.91
CA LEU A 164 9.08 9.42 11.04
C LEU A 164 10.44 10.05 10.67
N GLY A 165 10.87 9.95 9.41
CA GLY A 165 12.16 10.45 8.96
C GLY A 165 13.36 9.65 9.52
N LEU A 166 13.15 8.41 9.96
CA LEU A 166 14.22 7.55 10.44
C LEU A 166 14.99 6.96 9.25
N THR A 167 16.30 6.91 9.37
CA THR A 167 17.20 6.30 8.38
C THR A 167 17.80 5.02 8.93
N PHE A 168 18.03 4.04 8.05
CA PHE A 168 18.68 2.78 8.37
C PHE A 168 19.44 2.24 7.16
N ASP A 169 20.41 1.38 7.41
CA ASP A 169 21.12 0.67 6.33
C ASP A 169 20.21 -0.36 5.69
N LEU A 170 19.60 0.07 4.57
CA LEU A 170 18.61 -0.74 3.84
C LEU A 170 19.19 -2.06 3.35
N ASP A 171 20.45 -2.07 2.86
CA ASP A 171 21.06 -3.29 2.32
C ASP A 171 21.32 -4.33 3.41
N SER A 172 21.78 -3.89 4.59
CA SER A 172 21.90 -4.77 5.75
C SER A 172 20.55 -5.26 6.28
N PHE A 173 19.52 -4.39 6.23
CA PHE A 173 18.17 -4.75 6.63
C PHE A 173 17.56 -5.80 5.68
N LEU A 174 17.69 -5.63 4.37
CA LEU A 174 17.23 -6.60 3.37
C LEU A 174 17.89 -7.97 3.55
N LYS A 175 19.20 -8.02 3.86
CA LYS A 175 19.88 -9.29 4.19
C LYS A 175 19.25 -10.01 5.38
N LEU A 176 18.83 -9.27 6.43
CA LEU A 176 18.14 -9.87 7.57
C LEU A 176 16.74 -10.38 7.18
N VAL A 177 16.02 -9.65 6.35
CA VAL A 177 14.71 -10.09 5.83
C VAL A 177 14.85 -11.38 5.02
N HIS A 178 15.82 -11.43 4.10
CA HIS A 178 16.11 -12.64 3.31
C HIS A 178 16.49 -13.81 4.22
N SER A 179 17.39 -13.61 5.16
CA SER A 179 17.77 -14.65 6.12
C SER A 179 16.58 -15.20 6.93
N GLY A 180 15.59 -14.35 7.20
CA GLY A 180 14.32 -14.76 7.84
C GLY A 180 13.38 -15.53 6.92
N LEU A 181 13.51 -15.34 5.60
CA LEU A 181 12.66 -15.96 4.58
C LEU A 181 13.29 -17.19 3.93
N ASP A 182 14.62 -17.29 3.94
CA ASP A 182 15.33 -18.42 3.36
C ASP A 182 14.91 -19.73 4.04
N GLY A 183 14.62 -20.72 3.23
CA GLY A 183 14.44 -22.09 3.71
C GLY A 183 15.75 -22.53 4.40
N GLN A 184 15.69 -22.90 5.67
CA GLN A 184 16.83 -23.57 6.28
C GLN A 184 17.14 -24.82 5.44
N SER A 185 18.22 -24.76 4.66
CA SER A 185 18.86 -26.00 4.26
C SER A 185 19.20 -26.72 5.58
N SER A 186 18.44 -27.77 5.89
CA SER A 186 18.76 -28.68 6.97
C SER A 186 20.18 -29.17 6.72
N SER A 187 21.16 -28.49 7.29
CA SER A 187 22.44 -29.11 7.54
C SER A 187 22.21 -30.21 8.55
N SER A 188 21.83 -31.37 8.06
CA SER A 188 21.97 -32.64 8.79
C SER A 188 23.46 -32.82 9.04
N SER A 189 23.93 -32.23 10.11
CA SER A 189 25.12 -32.72 10.80
C SER A 189 24.67 -33.97 11.52
N ASP A 190 24.73 -35.07 10.84
CA ASP A 190 24.69 -36.39 11.47
C ASP A 190 26.04 -36.59 12.20
N PRO A 191 26.03 -37.00 13.48
CA PRO A 191 27.21 -37.20 14.29
C PRO A 191 28.06 -38.39 13.88
#